data_ce989c43d3acecb3fbddb3278c728c63
#
_entry.id   ce989c43d3acecb3fbddb3278c728c63
#
_cell.length_a   1.000
_cell.length_b   1.000
_cell.length_c   1.000
_cell.angle_alpha   90.00
_cell.angle_beta   90.00
_cell.angle_gamma   90.00
#
_symmetry.space_group_name_H-M   'P 1'
#
loop_
_entity.id
_entity.type
_entity.pdbx_description
1 polymer ?
#
loop_
_entity_poly.entity_id
_entity_poly.type
_entity_poly.pdbx_seq_one_letter_code
_entity_poly.pdbx_strand_id
1 'polypeptide(L)'
;MAGKGELASFFIFFLCLYPSLEEQTWVKSGYFYAGSEIPVSDIDSSLFSHLICAFASIDSPAHPFSFNSSFEQIFSTFTSTVKRKNPSITTLLSVWAGGEDPSAFASMLGESSSRRSFIESTIEKARLYAFSGIDLFGVWLGRSINITNLSVLLGEWRDGVDAESRKSGKPRLLLAMGVYCQSIVDSLSFPLDSVQRYLDWVHLIAYDYHLPTREKFALPHAALFDPASHNNTDFCITWLLTRGFPARKLVLGLPYHGYAWQLEDSSGDAIGHPAVGPAETADGAFAYKAIKSFIQDFGYGASSVYNGTYVVNFYSKGLVWINFDDVEAIRAKVTYAKEKGLLGYSVFQINSDQNWVLSRTAQEAGEDQQERRWFWLVMLISIAIVVLLIFGLICYLQRRTLKSEGISGVIKGFSRQLKTMVCKGESLESRAPKLQKFGYATLRAATDNFSSENKIGKGGFGPVYKVGLTKANDLQI
;
A
#
# COMPACT_ATOMS: atom_id res chain seq x y z
N MET A 1 -13.99 22.62 -49.68
CA MET A 1 -14.52 21.64 -48.72
C MET A 1 -13.43 20.64 -48.40
N ALA A 2 -12.40 21.08 -47.71
CA ALA A 2 -11.38 20.20 -47.14
C ALA A 2 -10.96 20.86 -45.83
N GLY A 3 -11.16 20.22 -44.69
CA GLY A 3 -10.76 20.78 -43.42
C GLY A 3 -11.55 20.30 -42.19
N LYS A 4 -12.54 19.42 -42.34
CA LYS A 4 -13.31 18.90 -41.20
C LYS A 4 -12.94 17.44 -40.80
N GLY A 5 -12.14 16.75 -41.63
CA GLY A 5 -11.74 15.37 -41.37
C GLY A 5 -10.42 15.20 -40.59
N GLU A 6 -9.52 16.17 -40.66
CA GLU A 6 -8.18 16.02 -40.09
C GLU A 6 -8.11 16.26 -38.57
N LEU A 7 -8.97 17.13 -38.03
CA LEU A 7 -9.03 17.37 -36.58
C LEU A 7 -9.64 16.20 -35.78
N ALA A 8 -10.59 15.48 -36.36
CA ALA A 8 -11.18 14.30 -35.74
C ALA A 8 -10.23 13.10 -35.75
N SER A 9 -9.42 12.95 -36.80
CA SER A 9 -8.40 11.92 -36.92
C SER A 9 -7.25 12.10 -35.93
N PHE A 10 -6.87 13.34 -35.61
CA PHE A 10 -5.82 13.64 -34.63
C PHE A 10 -6.26 13.29 -33.19
N PHE A 11 -7.54 13.50 -32.87
CA PHE A 11 -8.09 13.18 -31.54
C PHE A 11 -8.24 11.66 -31.33
N ILE A 12 -8.59 10.91 -32.38
CA ILE A 12 -8.69 9.44 -32.33
C ILE A 12 -7.29 8.81 -32.28
N PHE A 13 -6.29 9.39 -32.93
CA PHE A 13 -4.91 8.91 -32.90
C PHE A 13 -4.25 9.08 -31.53
N PHE A 14 -4.58 10.13 -30.77
CA PHE A 14 -4.09 10.31 -29.39
C PHE A 14 -4.76 9.38 -28.39
N LEU A 15 -6.01 8.94 -28.62
CA LEU A 15 -6.69 7.92 -27.81
C LEU A 15 -6.18 6.50 -28.08
N CYS A 16 -5.60 6.24 -29.25
CA CYS A 16 -5.01 4.93 -29.60
C CYS A 16 -3.55 4.78 -29.22
N LEU A 17 -2.87 5.84 -28.76
CA LEU A 17 -1.45 5.79 -28.32
C LEU A 17 -1.28 5.61 -26.80
N TYR A 18 -2.37 5.50 -26.03
CA TYR A 18 -2.26 4.87 -24.73
C TYR A 18 -2.18 3.35 -24.97
N PRO A 19 -1.00 2.72 -24.84
CA PRO A 19 -1.00 1.28 -24.65
C PRO A 19 -1.86 1.07 -23.41
N SER A 20 -2.89 0.27 -23.50
CA SER A 20 -3.51 -0.37 -22.36
C SER A 20 -2.43 -1.27 -21.73
N LEU A 21 -1.49 -0.66 -21.00
CA LEU A 21 -0.88 -1.33 -19.87
C LEU A 21 -2.12 -1.70 -19.04
N GLU A 22 -2.49 -2.97 -19.03
CA GLU A 22 -3.32 -3.52 -17.95
C GLU A 22 -2.55 -3.15 -16.68
N GLU A 23 -2.90 -2.02 -16.12
CA GLU A 23 -2.36 -1.55 -14.85
C GLU A 23 -2.84 -2.60 -13.85
N GLN A 24 -1.92 -3.51 -13.50
CA GLN A 24 -2.21 -4.56 -12.55
C GLN A 24 -2.69 -3.87 -11.28
N THR A 25 -4.00 -3.90 -11.05
CA THR A 25 -4.64 -3.18 -9.96
C THR A 25 -3.98 -3.58 -8.65
N TRP A 26 -3.58 -2.61 -7.86
CA TRP A 26 -2.91 -2.82 -6.59
C TRP A 26 -3.79 -3.66 -5.67
N VAL A 27 -3.26 -4.77 -5.16
CA VAL A 27 -3.99 -5.71 -4.31
C VAL A 27 -4.17 -5.10 -2.93
N LYS A 28 -5.43 -4.87 -2.54
CA LYS A 28 -5.85 -4.49 -1.19
C LYS A 28 -6.65 -5.67 -0.65
N SER A 29 -5.99 -6.62 -0.01
CA SER A 29 -6.66 -7.85 0.45
C SER A 29 -6.85 -7.89 1.96
N GLY A 30 -7.86 -8.64 2.40
CA GLY A 30 -8.13 -8.87 3.81
C GLY A 30 -8.63 -10.28 4.09
N TYR A 31 -8.08 -10.89 5.15
CA TYR A 31 -8.52 -12.20 5.64
C TYR A 31 -9.70 -12.02 6.58
N PHE A 32 -10.76 -12.75 6.28
CA PHE A 32 -11.93 -12.91 7.15
C PHE A 32 -11.90 -14.31 7.75
N TYR A 33 -11.80 -14.40 9.06
CA TYR A 33 -11.88 -15.68 9.78
C TYR A 33 -13.33 -16.12 9.97
N ALA A 34 -13.69 -17.26 9.38
CA ALA A 34 -15.07 -17.76 9.40
C ALA A 34 -15.60 -18.10 10.80
N GLY A 35 -14.70 -18.38 11.75
CA GLY A 35 -15.05 -18.61 13.16
C GLY A 35 -15.24 -17.33 13.99
N SER A 36 -15.24 -16.15 13.37
CA SER A 36 -15.42 -14.90 14.12
C SER A 36 -16.89 -14.59 14.43
N GLU A 37 -17.09 -13.76 15.43
CA GLU A 37 -18.44 -13.29 15.84
C GLU A 37 -19.03 -12.24 14.88
N ILE A 38 -18.21 -11.64 14.01
CA ILE A 38 -18.66 -10.59 13.08
C ILE A 38 -19.34 -11.25 11.87
N PRO A 39 -20.61 -10.90 11.58
CA PRO A 39 -21.30 -11.40 10.40
C PRO A 39 -20.63 -10.95 9.10
N VAL A 40 -20.63 -11.81 8.08
CA VAL A 40 -20.09 -11.46 6.74
C VAL A 40 -20.80 -10.23 6.14
N SER A 41 -22.07 -10.00 6.47
CA SER A 41 -22.85 -8.83 6.05
C SER A 41 -22.28 -7.49 6.55
N ASP A 42 -21.55 -7.52 7.66
CA ASP A 42 -21.03 -6.29 8.30
C ASP A 42 -19.66 -5.87 7.73
N ILE A 43 -19.06 -6.72 6.91
CA ILE A 43 -17.81 -6.38 6.22
C ILE A 43 -18.02 -5.17 5.30
N ASP A 44 -17.19 -4.14 5.46
CA ASP A 44 -17.09 -3.04 4.50
C ASP A 44 -16.21 -3.45 3.33
N SER A 45 -16.80 -4.19 2.38
CA SER A 45 -16.06 -4.72 1.23
C SER A 45 -15.56 -3.63 0.26
N SER A 46 -16.01 -2.38 0.41
CA SER A 46 -15.53 -1.26 -0.41
C SER A 46 -14.08 -0.87 -0.12
N LEU A 47 -13.56 -1.24 1.07
CA LEU A 47 -12.19 -0.99 1.47
C LEU A 47 -11.17 -1.92 0.81
N PHE A 48 -11.63 -2.98 0.14
CA PHE A 48 -10.79 -4.04 -0.38
C PHE A 48 -10.99 -4.27 -1.88
N SER A 49 -9.95 -4.72 -2.57
CA SER A 49 -10.02 -5.30 -3.91
C SER A 49 -10.23 -6.83 -3.85
N HIS A 50 -9.72 -7.46 -2.78
CA HIS A 50 -9.78 -8.90 -2.56
C HIS A 50 -10.20 -9.20 -1.11
N LEU A 51 -11.08 -10.19 -0.93
CA LEU A 51 -11.42 -10.73 0.39
C LEU A 51 -11.18 -12.24 0.39
N ILE A 52 -10.56 -12.70 1.45
CA ILE A 52 -10.11 -14.08 1.62
C ILE A 52 -10.86 -14.70 2.78
N CYS A 53 -11.68 -15.71 2.50
CA CYS A 53 -12.42 -16.45 3.52
C CYS A 53 -11.54 -17.57 4.10
N ALA A 54 -11.28 -17.54 5.38
CA ALA A 54 -10.31 -18.37 6.09
C ALA A 54 -10.96 -19.14 7.26
N PHE A 55 -10.62 -20.36 7.56
CA PHE A 55 -9.75 -21.30 6.84
C PHE A 55 -10.47 -22.62 6.65
N ALA A 56 -10.28 -23.24 5.48
CA ALA A 56 -10.45 -24.66 5.33
C ALA A 56 -9.21 -25.38 5.89
N SER A 57 -9.32 -26.65 6.22
CA SER A 57 -8.26 -27.43 6.88
C SER A 57 -7.70 -28.50 5.95
N ILE A 58 -6.46 -28.91 6.26
CA ILE A 58 -5.85 -30.13 5.76
C ILE A 58 -5.84 -31.13 6.94
N ASP A 59 -6.76 -32.12 6.93
CA ASP A 59 -6.94 -33.00 8.10
C ASP A 59 -6.04 -34.25 8.03
N SER A 60 -6.02 -34.93 6.88
CA SER A 60 -5.23 -36.15 6.71
C SER A 60 -4.92 -36.41 5.23
N PRO A 61 -3.93 -37.26 4.93
CA PRO A 61 -3.63 -37.64 3.54
C PRO A 61 -4.82 -38.27 2.78
N ALA A 62 -5.73 -38.95 3.50
CA ALA A 62 -6.93 -39.56 2.90
C ALA A 62 -8.05 -38.54 2.63
N HIS A 63 -8.11 -37.47 3.45
CA HIS A 63 -9.05 -36.36 3.32
C HIS A 63 -8.28 -35.04 3.42
N PRO A 64 -7.54 -34.68 2.35
CA PRO A 64 -6.58 -33.58 2.42
C PRO A 64 -7.23 -32.20 2.32
N PHE A 65 -8.55 -32.12 2.35
CA PHE A 65 -9.28 -30.88 2.35
C PHE A 65 -10.63 -31.04 3.04
N SER A 66 -10.90 -30.19 4.01
CA SER A 66 -12.18 -30.15 4.74
C SER A 66 -12.57 -28.75 5.19
N PHE A 67 -13.86 -28.58 5.49
CA PHE A 67 -14.36 -27.44 6.27
C PHE A 67 -14.76 -27.91 7.66
N ASN A 68 -14.53 -27.07 8.65
CA ASN A 68 -15.25 -27.23 9.89
C ASN A 68 -16.76 -27.10 9.59
N SER A 69 -17.54 -28.13 9.92
CA SER A 69 -18.97 -28.20 9.62
C SER A 69 -19.78 -27.02 10.13
N SER A 70 -19.34 -26.40 11.24
CA SER A 70 -19.96 -25.20 11.80
C SER A 70 -19.79 -23.95 10.92
N PHE A 71 -18.80 -23.92 10.03
CA PHE A 71 -18.46 -22.76 9.22
C PHE A 71 -18.75 -22.95 7.71
N GLU A 72 -19.10 -24.14 7.27
CA GLU A 72 -19.32 -24.43 5.84
C GLU A 72 -20.37 -23.49 5.21
N GLN A 73 -21.42 -23.16 5.97
CA GLN A 73 -22.46 -22.22 5.52
C GLN A 73 -21.86 -20.82 5.25
N ILE A 74 -20.88 -20.39 6.05
CA ILE A 74 -20.21 -19.09 5.86
C ILE A 74 -19.44 -19.12 4.55
N PHE A 75 -18.64 -20.17 4.30
CA PHE A 75 -17.91 -20.30 3.04
C PHE A 75 -18.84 -20.31 1.83
N SER A 76 -19.94 -21.04 1.89
CA SER A 76 -20.90 -21.16 0.78
C SER A 76 -21.61 -19.85 0.42
N THR A 77 -21.81 -18.96 1.38
CA THR A 77 -22.54 -17.69 1.21
C THR A 77 -21.62 -16.46 1.14
N PHE A 78 -20.35 -16.62 1.44
CA PHE A 78 -19.38 -15.51 1.57
C PHE A 78 -19.34 -14.62 0.33
N THR A 79 -19.01 -15.22 -0.82
CA THR A 79 -18.85 -14.48 -2.09
C THR A 79 -20.11 -13.70 -2.44
N SER A 80 -21.27 -14.34 -2.37
CA SER A 80 -22.54 -13.69 -2.69
C SER A 80 -22.87 -12.54 -1.73
N THR A 81 -22.50 -12.67 -0.46
CA THR A 81 -22.78 -11.66 0.57
C THR A 81 -21.90 -10.42 0.38
N VAL A 82 -20.59 -10.59 0.19
CA VAL A 82 -19.68 -9.43 0.04
C VAL A 82 -19.86 -8.71 -1.30
N LYS A 83 -20.27 -9.45 -2.36
CA LYS A 83 -20.56 -8.88 -3.68
C LYS A 83 -21.82 -8.01 -3.72
N ARG A 84 -22.72 -8.13 -2.76
CA ARG A 84 -23.88 -7.21 -2.66
C ARG A 84 -23.46 -5.78 -2.40
N LYS A 85 -22.39 -5.56 -1.59
CA LYS A 85 -21.85 -4.21 -1.31
C LYS A 85 -20.80 -3.77 -2.33
N ASN A 86 -19.97 -4.69 -2.80
CA ASN A 86 -18.93 -4.44 -3.80
C ASN A 86 -18.97 -5.50 -4.90
N PRO A 87 -19.70 -5.28 -6.01
CA PRO A 87 -19.81 -6.25 -7.10
C PRO A 87 -18.49 -6.64 -7.76
N SER A 88 -17.48 -5.77 -7.70
CA SER A 88 -16.15 -5.96 -8.30
C SER A 88 -15.18 -6.73 -7.40
N ILE A 89 -15.54 -7.00 -6.13
CA ILE A 89 -14.65 -7.68 -5.19
C ILE A 89 -14.26 -9.06 -5.68
N THR A 90 -12.98 -9.36 -5.62
CA THR A 90 -12.44 -10.70 -5.88
C THR A 90 -12.40 -11.49 -4.57
N THR A 91 -12.89 -12.72 -4.55
CA THR A 91 -12.91 -13.55 -3.35
C THR A 91 -12.06 -14.81 -3.51
N LEU A 92 -11.28 -15.15 -2.48
CA LEU A 92 -10.47 -16.36 -2.43
C LEU A 92 -10.88 -17.24 -1.26
N LEU A 93 -10.80 -18.56 -1.49
CA LEU A 93 -10.91 -19.59 -0.47
C LEU A 93 -9.52 -19.85 0.10
N SER A 94 -9.33 -19.68 1.42
CA SER A 94 -8.04 -19.96 2.05
C SER A 94 -8.02 -21.31 2.76
N VAL A 95 -6.90 -22.01 2.59
CA VAL A 95 -6.62 -23.30 3.23
C VAL A 95 -5.44 -23.14 4.15
N TRP A 96 -5.55 -23.62 5.39
CA TRP A 96 -4.50 -23.54 6.40
C TRP A 96 -3.46 -24.65 6.21
N ALA A 97 -2.20 -24.27 6.00
CA ALA A 97 -1.07 -25.21 5.80
C ALA A 97 -0.39 -25.69 7.08
N GLY A 98 -0.91 -25.31 8.24
CA GLY A 98 -0.41 -25.77 9.54
C GLY A 98 0.46 -24.78 10.33
N GLY A 99 1.03 -23.75 9.71
CA GLY A 99 1.92 -22.81 10.40
C GLY A 99 3.15 -23.52 10.99
N GLU A 100 3.31 -23.46 12.31
CA GLU A 100 4.42 -24.10 13.04
C GLU A 100 4.30 -25.63 13.13
N ASP A 101 3.09 -26.20 13.01
CA ASP A 101 2.86 -27.65 12.88
C ASP A 101 2.31 -28.02 11.49
N PRO A 102 3.16 -28.08 10.46
CA PRO A 102 2.77 -28.43 9.11
C PRO A 102 2.68 -29.94 8.85
N SER A 103 2.56 -30.81 9.87
CA SER A 103 2.64 -32.26 9.74
C SER A 103 1.62 -32.84 8.76
N ALA A 104 0.35 -32.41 8.84
CA ALA A 104 -0.72 -32.83 7.92
C ALA A 104 -0.42 -32.37 6.48
N PHE A 105 0.01 -31.13 6.31
CA PHE A 105 0.40 -30.57 5.01
C PHE A 105 1.61 -31.29 4.43
N ALA A 106 2.66 -31.51 5.23
CA ALA A 106 3.86 -32.23 4.81
C ALA A 106 3.55 -33.67 4.36
N SER A 107 2.66 -34.35 5.07
CA SER A 107 2.17 -35.69 4.71
C SER A 107 1.41 -35.68 3.39
N MET A 108 0.51 -34.71 3.18
CA MET A 108 -0.23 -34.53 1.94
C MET A 108 0.72 -34.25 0.76
N LEU A 109 1.74 -33.44 0.96
CA LEU A 109 2.76 -33.15 -0.06
C LEU A 109 3.53 -34.40 -0.53
N GLY A 110 3.76 -35.37 0.37
CA GLY A 110 4.53 -36.58 0.09
C GLY A 110 3.87 -37.51 -0.93
N GLU A 111 2.54 -37.57 -0.95
CA GLU A 111 1.78 -38.55 -1.69
C GLU A 111 1.08 -37.95 -2.91
N SER A 112 1.36 -38.50 -4.11
CA SER A 112 0.77 -37.97 -5.36
C SER A 112 -0.78 -38.11 -5.44
N SER A 113 -1.32 -39.15 -4.83
CA SER A 113 -2.77 -39.35 -4.71
C SER A 113 -3.41 -38.29 -3.80
N SER A 114 -2.77 -37.97 -2.69
CA SER A 114 -3.23 -36.95 -1.74
C SER A 114 -3.14 -35.55 -2.33
N ARG A 115 -2.05 -35.21 -3.03
CA ARG A 115 -1.95 -33.93 -3.76
C ARG A 115 -3.05 -33.80 -4.82
N ARG A 116 -3.32 -34.86 -5.59
CA ARG A 116 -4.41 -34.87 -6.59
C ARG A 116 -5.75 -34.61 -5.93
N SER A 117 -6.09 -35.37 -4.89
CA SER A 117 -7.34 -35.20 -4.14
C SER A 117 -7.48 -33.79 -3.56
N PHE A 118 -6.41 -33.22 -3.01
CA PHE A 118 -6.37 -31.86 -2.53
C PHE A 118 -6.67 -30.83 -3.63
N ILE A 119 -6.01 -30.97 -4.79
CA ILE A 119 -6.19 -30.07 -5.94
C ILE A 119 -7.63 -30.14 -6.45
N GLU A 120 -8.16 -31.35 -6.69
CA GLU A 120 -9.51 -31.57 -7.20
C GLU A 120 -10.56 -30.99 -6.22
N SER A 121 -10.43 -31.27 -4.91
CA SER A 121 -11.37 -30.81 -3.89
C SER A 121 -11.35 -29.29 -3.73
N THR A 122 -10.18 -28.67 -3.73
CA THR A 122 -10.06 -27.21 -3.58
C THR A 122 -10.64 -26.48 -4.80
N ILE A 123 -10.40 -26.97 -6.01
CA ILE A 123 -10.97 -26.43 -7.24
C ILE A 123 -12.50 -26.59 -7.25
N GLU A 124 -13.01 -27.79 -6.93
CA GLU A 124 -14.44 -28.08 -6.88
C GLU A 124 -15.16 -27.13 -5.91
N LYS A 125 -14.65 -27.02 -4.67
CA LYS A 125 -15.26 -26.17 -3.64
C LYS A 125 -15.15 -24.68 -3.97
N ALA A 126 -14.02 -24.23 -4.51
CA ALA A 126 -13.88 -22.85 -4.96
C ALA A 126 -14.94 -22.50 -6.02
N ARG A 127 -15.16 -23.39 -6.98
CA ARG A 127 -16.20 -23.22 -8.02
C ARG A 127 -17.63 -23.31 -7.48
N LEU A 128 -17.87 -24.25 -6.59
CA LEU A 128 -19.19 -24.44 -5.98
C LEU A 128 -19.64 -23.21 -5.19
N TYR A 129 -18.72 -22.58 -4.46
CA TYR A 129 -19.01 -21.40 -3.62
C TYR A 129 -18.66 -20.07 -4.31
N ALA A 130 -18.45 -20.12 -5.63
CA ALA A 130 -18.21 -18.96 -6.50
C ALA A 130 -16.99 -18.12 -6.11
N PHE A 131 -15.98 -18.70 -5.46
CA PHE A 131 -14.67 -18.05 -5.28
C PHE A 131 -13.96 -17.87 -6.61
N SER A 132 -13.19 -16.80 -6.71
CA SER A 132 -12.37 -16.46 -7.89
C SER A 132 -10.96 -17.01 -7.80
N GLY A 133 -10.56 -17.56 -6.66
CA GLY A 133 -9.21 -18.10 -6.43
C GLY A 133 -9.12 -18.90 -5.15
N ILE A 134 -7.92 -19.46 -4.95
CA ILE A 134 -7.57 -20.30 -3.81
C ILE A 134 -6.26 -19.76 -3.24
N ASP A 135 -6.17 -19.73 -1.92
CA ASP A 135 -5.01 -19.29 -1.16
C ASP A 135 -4.56 -20.41 -0.22
N LEU A 136 -3.27 -20.70 -0.19
CA LEU A 136 -2.63 -21.63 0.74
C LEU A 136 -1.90 -20.81 1.80
N PHE A 137 -2.48 -20.63 2.98
CA PHE A 137 -1.95 -19.76 4.00
C PHE A 137 -1.23 -20.47 5.12
N GLY A 138 -0.24 -19.83 5.71
CA GLY A 138 0.50 -20.35 6.85
C GLY A 138 1.57 -21.37 6.48
N VAL A 139 2.16 -21.24 5.28
CA VAL A 139 3.28 -22.09 4.87
C VAL A 139 4.53 -21.70 5.64
N TRP A 140 5.02 -22.64 6.46
CA TRP A 140 6.26 -22.51 7.20
C TRP A 140 7.35 -23.37 6.55
N LEU A 141 8.30 -22.74 5.89
CA LEU A 141 9.44 -23.44 5.29
C LEU A 141 10.44 -23.85 6.38
N GLY A 142 10.74 -25.12 6.45
CA GLY A 142 11.63 -25.64 7.49
C GLY A 142 11.75 -27.15 7.40
N ARG A 143 12.20 -27.78 8.48
CA ARG A 143 12.58 -29.19 8.53
C ARG A 143 11.48 -30.18 8.09
N SER A 144 10.20 -29.82 8.24
CA SER A 144 9.07 -30.73 7.94
C SER A 144 8.56 -30.62 6.50
N ILE A 145 8.79 -29.51 5.79
CA ILE A 145 8.31 -29.33 4.43
C ILE A 145 9.40 -29.62 3.42
N ASN A 146 9.17 -30.65 2.59
CA ASN A 146 10.03 -30.94 1.45
C ASN A 146 9.75 -29.94 0.32
N ILE A 147 10.71 -29.07 0.02
CA ILE A 147 10.60 -28.00 -0.97
C ILE A 147 10.38 -28.52 -2.39
N THR A 148 10.96 -29.67 -2.73
CA THR A 148 10.71 -30.32 -4.01
C THR A 148 9.24 -30.74 -4.13
N ASN A 149 8.68 -31.35 -3.10
CA ASN A 149 7.26 -31.75 -3.10
C ASN A 149 6.32 -30.51 -3.12
N LEU A 150 6.68 -29.43 -2.44
CA LEU A 150 5.96 -28.17 -2.55
C LEU A 150 5.99 -27.63 -3.99
N SER A 151 7.15 -27.63 -4.63
CA SER A 151 7.30 -27.23 -6.03
C SER A 151 6.45 -28.09 -6.97
N VAL A 152 6.39 -29.40 -6.72
CA VAL A 152 5.53 -30.33 -7.48
C VAL A 152 4.05 -30.00 -7.27
N LEU A 153 3.61 -29.79 -6.02
CA LEU A 153 2.22 -29.40 -5.74
C LEU A 153 1.84 -28.14 -6.52
N LEU A 154 2.68 -27.09 -6.46
CA LEU A 154 2.38 -25.82 -7.14
C LEU A 154 2.21 -26.00 -8.65
N GLY A 155 3.06 -26.82 -9.27
CA GLY A 155 2.94 -27.17 -10.70
C GLY A 155 1.67 -27.94 -11.01
N GLU A 156 1.42 -29.05 -10.30
CA GLU A 156 0.21 -29.87 -10.45
C GLU A 156 -1.07 -29.05 -10.22
N TRP A 157 -1.06 -28.11 -9.23
CA TRP A 157 -2.21 -27.26 -8.94
C TRP A 157 -2.49 -26.25 -10.05
N ARG A 158 -1.44 -25.62 -10.58
CA ARG A 158 -1.58 -24.72 -11.73
C ARG A 158 -2.14 -25.44 -12.95
N ASP A 159 -1.62 -26.64 -13.24
CA ASP A 159 -2.12 -27.48 -14.36
C ASP A 159 -3.59 -27.88 -14.16
N GLY A 160 -3.98 -28.23 -12.92
CA GLY A 160 -5.36 -28.53 -12.57
C GLY A 160 -6.31 -27.36 -12.77
N VAL A 161 -5.92 -26.16 -12.30
CA VAL A 161 -6.70 -24.93 -12.47
C VAL A 161 -6.82 -24.54 -13.94
N ASP A 162 -5.74 -24.67 -14.73
CA ASP A 162 -5.74 -24.36 -16.14
C ASP A 162 -6.60 -25.37 -16.94
N ALA A 163 -6.56 -26.66 -16.59
CA ALA A 163 -7.38 -27.69 -17.18
C ALA A 163 -8.88 -27.48 -16.90
N GLU A 164 -9.21 -27.12 -15.65
CA GLU A 164 -10.59 -26.79 -15.24
C GLU A 164 -11.12 -25.58 -16.00
N SER A 165 -10.34 -24.52 -16.11
CA SER A 165 -10.70 -23.29 -16.82
C SER A 165 -11.01 -23.60 -18.31
N ARG A 166 -10.14 -24.37 -18.97
CA ARG A 166 -10.40 -24.81 -20.37
C ARG A 166 -11.65 -25.64 -20.50
N LYS A 167 -11.92 -26.55 -19.54
CA LYS A 167 -13.08 -27.44 -19.56
C LYS A 167 -14.38 -26.71 -19.27
N SER A 168 -14.38 -25.81 -18.31
CA SER A 168 -15.59 -25.10 -17.84
C SER A 168 -15.91 -23.86 -18.67
N GLY A 169 -14.92 -23.29 -19.40
CA GLY A 169 -15.02 -21.99 -20.07
C GLY A 169 -15.06 -20.81 -19.12
N LYS A 170 -14.82 -21.02 -17.81
CA LYS A 170 -14.79 -19.97 -16.79
C LYS A 170 -13.41 -19.34 -16.70
N PRO A 171 -13.30 -18.08 -16.23
CA PRO A 171 -12.00 -17.46 -15.93
C PRO A 171 -11.17 -18.37 -15.02
N ARG A 172 -9.86 -18.41 -15.25
CA ARG A 172 -8.92 -19.19 -14.45
C ARG A 172 -8.97 -18.77 -12.98
N LEU A 173 -8.97 -19.74 -12.05
CA LEU A 173 -8.84 -19.45 -10.63
C LEU A 173 -7.46 -18.88 -10.32
N LEU A 174 -7.42 -17.86 -9.48
CA LEU A 174 -6.20 -17.31 -8.92
C LEU A 174 -5.59 -18.30 -7.91
N LEU A 175 -4.27 -18.36 -7.86
CA LEU A 175 -3.53 -19.14 -6.86
C LEU A 175 -2.61 -18.21 -6.09
N ALA A 176 -2.80 -18.12 -4.79
CA ALA A 176 -1.96 -17.35 -3.86
C ALA A 176 -1.40 -18.25 -2.76
N MET A 177 -0.35 -17.79 -2.09
CA MET A 177 0.24 -18.50 -0.96
C MET A 177 0.69 -17.50 0.11
N GLY A 178 0.32 -17.77 1.36
CA GLY A 178 0.82 -17.03 2.54
C GLY A 178 1.98 -17.77 3.18
N VAL A 179 3.15 -17.16 3.22
CA VAL A 179 4.38 -17.75 3.74
C VAL A 179 5.02 -16.84 4.79
N TYR A 180 5.52 -17.43 5.87
CA TYR A 180 6.21 -16.68 6.93
C TYR A 180 7.55 -16.15 6.43
N CYS A 181 7.74 -14.84 6.55
CA CYS A 181 8.99 -14.17 6.22
C CYS A 181 10.19 -14.78 6.97
N GLN A 182 10.04 -15.04 8.27
CA GLN A 182 11.07 -15.68 9.07
C GLN A 182 11.51 -17.01 8.47
N SER A 183 10.56 -17.86 8.07
CA SER A 183 10.87 -19.17 7.50
C SER A 183 11.57 -19.09 6.12
N ILE A 184 11.33 -18.05 5.34
CA ILE A 184 12.04 -17.81 4.08
C ILE A 184 13.52 -17.53 4.33
N VAL A 185 13.80 -16.68 5.31
CA VAL A 185 15.16 -16.27 5.66
C VAL A 185 15.94 -17.42 6.30
N ASP A 186 15.31 -18.15 7.24
CA ASP A 186 15.95 -19.22 7.99
C ASP A 186 16.24 -20.47 7.13
N SER A 187 15.35 -20.77 6.18
CA SER A 187 15.47 -22.00 5.38
C SER A 187 16.56 -21.96 4.31
N LEU A 188 16.99 -20.76 3.88
CA LEU A 188 17.92 -20.51 2.77
C LEU A 188 17.52 -21.18 1.42
N SER A 189 16.32 -21.77 1.32
CA SER A 189 15.89 -22.62 0.22
C SER A 189 14.42 -22.41 -0.19
N PHE A 190 14.04 -21.14 -0.39
CA PHE A 190 12.73 -20.81 -0.95
C PHE A 190 12.64 -21.22 -2.42
N PRO A 191 11.58 -21.91 -2.88
CA PRO A 191 11.48 -22.39 -4.27
C PRO A 191 11.06 -21.26 -5.23
N LEU A 192 11.94 -20.27 -5.39
CA LEU A 192 11.70 -19.03 -6.14
C LEU A 192 11.08 -19.27 -7.52
N ASP A 193 11.69 -20.16 -8.32
CA ASP A 193 11.26 -20.43 -9.69
C ASP A 193 9.84 -21.02 -9.76
N SER A 194 9.54 -21.98 -8.88
CA SER A 194 8.23 -22.62 -8.85
C SER A 194 7.15 -21.66 -8.38
N VAL A 195 7.42 -20.90 -7.32
CA VAL A 195 6.50 -19.90 -6.78
C VAL A 195 6.26 -18.79 -7.80
N GLN A 196 7.31 -18.28 -8.43
CA GLN A 196 7.19 -17.25 -9.46
C GLN A 196 6.41 -17.74 -10.69
N ARG A 197 6.59 -19.01 -11.07
CA ARG A 197 5.97 -19.59 -12.28
C ARG A 197 4.51 -19.92 -12.07
N TYR A 198 4.16 -20.51 -10.93
CA TYR A 198 2.87 -21.18 -10.73
C TYR A 198 1.86 -20.38 -9.91
N LEU A 199 2.31 -19.41 -9.08
CA LEU A 199 1.42 -18.56 -8.30
C LEU A 199 1.17 -17.22 -8.99
N ASP A 200 -0.01 -16.66 -8.75
CA ASP A 200 -0.33 -15.29 -9.17
C ASP A 200 0.38 -14.28 -8.25
N TRP A 201 0.41 -14.54 -6.93
CA TRP A 201 1.20 -13.77 -5.96
C TRP A 201 1.46 -14.53 -4.66
N VAL A 202 2.29 -13.96 -3.80
CA VAL A 202 2.60 -14.44 -2.46
C VAL A 202 2.24 -13.38 -1.42
N HIS A 203 1.48 -13.78 -0.39
CA HIS A 203 1.31 -13.01 0.83
C HIS A 203 2.50 -13.25 1.76
N LEU A 204 3.25 -12.21 2.07
CA LEU A 204 4.33 -12.28 3.05
C LEU A 204 3.73 -12.13 4.45
N ILE A 205 3.78 -13.19 5.25
CA ILE A 205 3.42 -13.13 6.67
C ILE A 205 4.58 -12.44 7.38
N ALA A 206 4.55 -11.10 7.38
CA ALA A 206 5.59 -10.20 7.87
C ALA A 206 5.32 -9.75 9.31
N TYR A 207 4.93 -10.70 10.14
CA TYR A 207 4.61 -10.54 11.55
C TYR A 207 4.82 -11.86 12.28
N ASP A 208 4.59 -11.88 13.59
CA ASP A 208 4.86 -12.99 14.50
C ASP A 208 6.35 -13.38 14.58
N TYR A 209 7.23 -12.40 14.36
CA TYR A 209 8.68 -12.58 14.46
C TYR A 209 9.11 -12.94 15.87
N HIS A 210 8.49 -12.29 16.87
CA HIS A 210 8.78 -12.46 18.30
C HIS A 210 7.49 -12.68 19.08
N LEU A 211 7.44 -13.76 19.86
CA LEU A 211 6.26 -14.17 20.61
C LEU A 211 6.55 -14.30 22.10
N PRO A 212 5.62 -13.87 22.99
CA PRO A 212 5.81 -13.96 24.45
C PRO A 212 5.98 -15.37 24.97
N THR A 213 5.47 -16.37 24.25
CA THR A 213 5.60 -17.79 24.61
C THR A 213 6.98 -18.37 24.33
N ARG A 214 7.82 -17.69 23.56
CA ARG A 214 9.12 -18.21 23.12
C ARG A 214 10.31 -17.41 23.64
N GLU A 215 10.11 -16.14 23.93
CA GLU A 215 11.20 -15.22 24.20
C GLU A 215 11.09 -14.59 25.59
N LYS A 216 12.23 -14.12 26.11
CA LYS A 216 12.36 -13.53 27.45
C LYS A 216 12.58 -12.01 27.42
N PHE A 217 12.34 -11.40 26.30
CA PHE A 217 12.47 -9.96 26.10
C PHE A 217 11.26 -9.46 25.32
N ALA A 218 10.73 -8.34 25.74
CA ALA A 218 9.60 -7.68 25.07
C ALA A 218 10.06 -7.10 23.73
N LEU A 219 9.81 -7.83 22.64
CA LEU A 219 10.26 -7.51 21.29
C LEU A 219 9.07 -7.28 20.32
N PRO A 220 9.27 -6.46 19.28
CA PRO A 220 8.21 -6.17 18.31
C PRO A 220 7.95 -7.37 17.40
N HIS A 221 6.70 -7.84 17.38
CA HIS A 221 6.33 -9.00 16.56
C HIS A 221 6.23 -8.71 15.06
N ALA A 222 6.14 -7.43 14.66
CA ALA A 222 5.91 -7.04 13.26
C ALA A 222 6.80 -5.89 12.81
N ALA A 223 8.06 -5.86 13.26
CA ALA A 223 9.00 -4.82 12.90
C ALA A 223 9.19 -4.70 11.39
N LEU A 224 9.06 -3.46 10.85
CA LEU A 224 9.43 -3.18 9.47
C LEU A 224 10.94 -3.22 9.31
N PHE A 225 11.66 -2.62 10.25
CA PHE A 225 13.12 -2.62 10.36
C PHE A 225 13.52 -3.10 11.76
N ASP A 226 14.63 -3.81 11.87
CA ASP A 226 15.25 -4.15 13.14
C ASP A 226 16.78 -4.02 13.02
N PRO A 227 17.40 -3.04 13.70
CA PRO A 227 18.84 -2.83 13.65
C PRO A 227 19.64 -3.98 14.28
N ALA A 228 19.03 -4.79 15.14
CA ALA A 228 19.70 -5.85 15.92
C ALA A 228 19.48 -7.26 15.36
N SER A 229 18.48 -7.44 14.47
CA SER A 229 18.06 -8.77 14.01
C SER A 229 17.65 -8.76 12.54
N HIS A 230 17.78 -9.93 11.90
CA HIS A 230 17.21 -10.17 10.57
C HIS A 230 15.71 -10.53 10.59
N ASN A 231 15.11 -10.68 11.78
CA ASN A 231 13.68 -10.95 11.94
C ASN A 231 12.86 -9.67 11.74
N ASN A 232 12.88 -9.15 10.52
CA ASN A 232 12.13 -7.95 10.14
C ASN A 232 11.68 -8.02 8.67
N THR A 233 10.72 -7.20 8.35
CA THR A 233 10.05 -7.19 7.05
C THR A 233 10.97 -6.73 5.91
N ASP A 234 11.77 -5.66 6.11
CA ASP A 234 12.66 -5.15 5.06
C ASP A 234 13.74 -6.15 4.69
N PHE A 235 14.29 -6.87 5.67
CA PHE A 235 15.28 -7.92 5.41
C PHE A 235 14.69 -9.02 4.53
N CYS A 236 13.51 -9.55 4.86
CA CYS A 236 12.82 -10.58 4.09
C CYS A 236 12.55 -10.13 2.64
N ILE A 237 11.97 -8.94 2.46
CA ILE A 237 11.65 -8.40 1.13
C ILE A 237 12.92 -8.16 0.32
N THR A 238 13.94 -7.55 0.92
CA THR A 238 15.23 -7.30 0.27
C THR A 238 15.91 -8.61 -0.12
N TRP A 239 15.83 -9.64 0.73
CA TRP A 239 16.34 -10.99 0.45
C TRP A 239 15.69 -11.61 -0.81
N LEU A 240 14.36 -11.48 -0.96
CA LEU A 240 13.64 -11.96 -2.14
C LEU A 240 13.98 -11.16 -3.39
N LEU A 241 13.96 -9.83 -3.31
CA LEU A 241 14.19 -8.93 -4.44
C LEU A 241 15.63 -9.07 -5.00
N THR A 242 16.63 -9.18 -4.11
CA THR A 242 18.04 -9.36 -4.52
C THR A 242 18.31 -10.70 -5.22
N ARG A 243 17.41 -11.69 -5.01
CA ARG A 243 17.44 -12.98 -5.71
C ARG A 243 16.58 -13.01 -6.98
N GLY A 244 16.09 -11.85 -7.40
CA GLY A 244 15.34 -11.70 -8.65
C GLY A 244 13.85 -12.06 -8.56
N PHE A 245 13.29 -12.23 -7.33
CA PHE A 245 11.85 -12.42 -7.22
C PHE A 245 11.11 -11.12 -7.56
N PRO A 246 10.08 -11.16 -8.43
CA PRO A 246 9.39 -9.94 -8.86
C PRO A 246 8.63 -9.27 -7.73
N ALA A 247 8.89 -8.00 -7.46
CA ALA A 247 8.16 -7.20 -6.47
C ALA A 247 6.64 -7.23 -6.73
N ARG A 248 6.24 -7.22 -7.99
CA ARG A 248 4.84 -7.28 -8.45
C ARG A 248 4.15 -8.64 -8.20
N LYS A 249 4.80 -9.58 -7.54
CA LYS A 249 4.23 -10.83 -7.05
C LYS A 249 4.24 -10.94 -5.53
N LEU A 250 4.68 -9.90 -4.84
CA LEU A 250 4.72 -9.84 -3.37
C LEU A 250 3.61 -8.94 -2.83
N VAL A 251 2.87 -9.43 -1.86
CA VAL A 251 1.82 -8.70 -1.12
C VAL A 251 2.23 -8.65 0.34
N LEU A 252 2.35 -7.45 0.90
CA LEU A 252 2.82 -7.25 2.27
C LEU A 252 1.73 -7.59 3.29
N GLY A 253 1.99 -8.52 4.19
CA GLY A 253 1.12 -8.83 5.32
C GLY A 253 1.16 -7.73 6.40
N LEU A 254 -0.01 -7.31 6.84
CA LEU A 254 -0.21 -6.30 7.90
C LEU A 254 -1.02 -6.95 9.04
N PRO A 255 -0.49 -7.03 10.27
CA PRO A 255 -1.22 -7.60 11.40
C PRO A 255 -2.23 -6.59 11.96
N TYR A 256 -3.46 -7.05 12.20
CA TYR A 256 -4.45 -6.32 13.01
C TYR A 256 -4.58 -6.96 14.41
N HIS A 257 -3.47 -7.46 14.90
CA HIS A 257 -3.28 -8.00 16.24
C HIS A 257 -1.95 -7.54 16.81
N GLY A 258 -1.76 -7.76 18.08
CA GLY A 258 -0.51 -7.53 18.78
C GLY A 258 -0.31 -8.57 19.87
N TYR A 259 0.75 -8.39 20.65
CA TYR A 259 1.08 -9.29 21.75
C TYR A 259 1.33 -8.52 23.03
N ALA A 260 0.76 -9.04 24.14
CA ALA A 260 0.96 -8.57 25.50
C ALA A 260 2.04 -9.41 26.20
N TRP A 261 3.00 -8.72 26.78
CA TRP A 261 4.13 -9.30 27.52
C TRP A 261 4.04 -8.94 29.00
N GLN A 262 4.34 -9.90 29.85
CA GLN A 262 4.58 -9.66 31.28
C GLN A 262 6.05 -9.31 31.47
N LEU A 263 6.33 -8.03 31.80
CA LEU A 263 7.68 -7.57 32.11
C LEU A 263 8.18 -8.18 33.42
N GLU A 264 9.49 -8.36 33.56
CA GLU A 264 10.12 -8.86 34.78
C GLU A 264 10.01 -7.84 35.91
N ASP A 265 10.16 -6.56 35.59
CA ASP A 265 10.03 -5.45 36.53
C ASP A 265 9.48 -4.19 35.81
N SER A 266 9.20 -3.14 36.59
CA SER A 266 8.68 -1.85 36.10
C SER A 266 9.77 -0.78 35.98
N SER A 267 11.04 -1.14 35.96
CA SER A 267 12.17 -0.18 35.88
C SER A 267 12.33 0.45 34.50
N GLY A 268 11.71 -0.12 33.46
CA GLY A 268 11.72 0.38 32.11
C GLY A 268 10.63 -0.27 31.24
N ASP A 269 10.40 0.34 30.07
CA ASP A 269 9.41 -0.12 29.10
C ASP A 269 9.95 -0.07 27.66
N ALA A 270 11.25 0.04 27.50
CA ALA A 270 11.87 0.05 26.18
C ALA A 270 11.73 -1.30 25.48
N ILE A 271 11.72 -1.29 24.16
CA ILE A 271 11.86 -2.50 23.35
C ILE A 271 13.13 -3.23 23.78
N GLY A 272 13.03 -4.52 24.05
CA GLY A 272 14.10 -5.35 24.56
C GLY A 272 14.19 -5.42 26.10
N HIS A 273 13.21 -4.86 26.83
CA HIS A 273 13.14 -5.03 28.29
C HIS A 273 12.88 -6.49 28.65
N PRO A 274 13.50 -7.02 29.75
CA PRO A 274 13.27 -8.39 30.18
C PRO A 274 11.79 -8.68 30.46
N ALA A 275 11.33 -9.86 30.03
CA ALA A 275 9.97 -10.33 30.19
C ALA A 275 9.94 -11.78 30.64
N VAL A 276 8.91 -12.16 31.41
CA VAL A 276 8.76 -13.51 31.95
C VAL A 276 7.81 -14.38 31.13
N GLY A 277 7.07 -13.79 30.19
CA GLY A 277 6.16 -14.52 29.33
C GLY A 277 4.98 -13.70 28.83
N PRO A 278 3.89 -14.35 28.37
CA PRO A 278 2.67 -13.69 27.93
C PRO A 278 1.92 -13.04 29.10
N ALA A 279 1.23 -11.92 28.78
CA ALA A 279 0.29 -11.26 29.67
C ALA A 279 -1.13 -11.28 29.06
N GLU A 280 -2.13 -11.11 29.91
CA GLU A 280 -3.55 -10.90 29.57
C GLU A 280 -4.26 -12.08 28.89
N THR A 281 -3.58 -12.86 28.05
CA THR A 281 -4.07 -14.09 27.40
C THR A 281 -3.05 -15.21 27.54
N ALA A 282 -3.43 -16.45 27.25
CA ALA A 282 -2.55 -17.61 27.42
C ALA A 282 -1.28 -17.57 26.54
N ASP A 283 -1.38 -16.92 25.38
CA ASP A 283 -0.28 -16.75 24.41
C ASP A 283 0.14 -15.28 24.21
N GLY A 284 -0.52 -14.36 24.91
CA GLY A 284 -0.31 -12.92 24.78
C GLY A 284 -1.00 -12.29 23.57
N ALA A 285 -1.66 -13.05 22.71
CA ALA A 285 -2.26 -12.53 21.48
C ALA A 285 -3.49 -11.66 21.76
N PHE A 286 -3.54 -10.48 21.13
CA PHE A 286 -4.59 -9.49 21.31
C PHE A 286 -5.04 -8.94 19.95
N ALA A 287 -6.34 -9.01 19.64
CA ALA A 287 -6.92 -8.30 18.49
C ALA A 287 -6.76 -6.78 18.68
N TYR A 288 -6.53 -6.04 17.62
CA TYR A 288 -6.35 -4.58 17.67
C TYR A 288 -7.51 -3.88 18.43
N LYS A 289 -8.76 -4.25 18.12
CA LYS A 289 -9.94 -3.71 18.85
C LYS A 289 -9.87 -3.96 20.35
N ALA A 290 -9.35 -5.11 20.77
CA ALA A 290 -9.21 -5.44 22.20
C ALA A 290 -8.06 -4.65 22.85
N ILE A 291 -6.95 -4.42 22.12
CA ILE A 291 -5.86 -3.55 22.57
C ILE A 291 -6.38 -2.12 22.80
N LYS A 292 -7.14 -1.58 21.85
CA LYS A 292 -7.69 -0.21 21.97
C LYS A 292 -8.65 -0.09 23.14
N SER A 293 -9.51 -1.09 23.36
CA SER A 293 -10.38 -1.14 24.53
C SER A 293 -9.58 -1.25 25.83
N PHE A 294 -8.57 -2.10 25.88
CA PHE A 294 -7.69 -2.24 27.04
C PHE A 294 -6.99 -0.91 27.40
N ILE A 295 -6.45 -0.21 26.41
CA ILE A 295 -5.80 1.09 26.62
C ILE A 295 -6.82 2.13 27.09
N GLN A 296 -8.03 2.12 26.56
CA GLN A 296 -9.11 3.03 26.97
C GLN A 296 -9.55 2.78 28.42
N ASP A 297 -9.77 1.51 28.79
CA ASP A 297 -10.33 1.14 30.10
C ASP A 297 -9.29 1.22 31.22
N PHE A 298 -8.05 0.85 30.94
CA PHE A 298 -6.99 0.71 31.95
C PHE A 298 -5.86 1.73 31.79
N GLY A 299 -5.83 2.50 30.70
CA GLY A 299 -4.73 3.41 30.36
C GLY A 299 -4.72 4.71 31.17
N TYR A 300 -5.82 5.11 31.82
CA TYR A 300 -5.96 6.38 32.55
C TYR A 300 -5.49 7.60 31.73
N GLY A 301 -5.83 7.63 30.43
CA GLY A 301 -5.46 8.70 29.52
C GLY A 301 -4.08 8.57 28.87
N ALA A 302 -3.33 7.49 29.13
CA ALA A 302 -2.11 7.22 28.41
C ALA A 302 -2.42 6.79 26.96
N SER A 303 -1.55 7.13 26.04
CA SER A 303 -1.61 6.73 24.63
C SER A 303 -0.50 5.74 24.30
N SER A 304 -0.68 5.01 23.20
CA SER A 304 0.42 4.21 22.64
C SER A 304 1.55 5.10 22.13
N VAL A 305 2.77 4.56 22.16
CA VAL A 305 3.98 5.22 21.66
C VAL A 305 4.34 4.63 20.29
N TYR A 306 4.52 5.49 19.30
CA TYR A 306 5.06 5.08 18.00
C TYR A 306 6.58 5.07 18.02
N ASN A 307 7.20 3.97 17.61
CA ASN A 307 8.63 3.83 17.45
C ASN A 307 9.00 3.81 15.96
N GLY A 308 9.60 4.89 15.48
CA GLY A 308 9.99 5.05 14.06
C GLY A 308 11.19 4.21 13.64
N THR A 309 11.99 3.66 14.56
CA THR A 309 13.11 2.78 14.24
C THR A 309 12.63 1.40 13.80
N TYR A 310 11.66 0.85 14.53
CA TYR A 310 11.05 -0.45 14.22
C TYR A 310 9.78 -0.33 13.37
N VAL A 311 9.20 0.88 13.31
CA VAL A 311 7.89 1.15 12.66
C VAL A 311 6.78 0.31 13.27
N VAL A 312 6.63 0.44 14.58
CA VAL A 312 5.61 -0.23 15.38
C VAL A 312 5.07 0.70 16.46
N ASN A 313 3.93 0.35 17.04
CA ASN A 313 3.43 0.99 18.25
C ASN A 313 3.58 0.06 19.46
N PHE A 314 3.75 0.62 20.63
CA PHE A 314 3.68 -0.11 21.87
C PHE A 314 2.97 0.70 22.96
N TYR A 315 2.44 -0.01 23.93
CA TYR A 315 1.83 0.53 25.12
C TYR A 315 2.42 -0.19 26.34
N SER A 316 2.78 0.57 27.39
CA SER A 316 3.30 0.01 28.62
C SER A 316 2.58 0.60 29.82
N LYS A 317 2.22 -0.26 30.78
CA LYS A 317 1.69 0.14 32.07
C LYS A 317 1.95 -0.92 33.15
N GLY A 318 2.67 -0.52 34.19
CA GLY A 318 3.08 -1.45 35.25
C GLY A 318 3.97 -2.54 34.67
N LEU A 319 3.54 -3.78 34.74
CA LEU A 319 4.24 -4.94 34.20
C LEU A 319 3.68 -5.42 32.85
N VAL A 320 2.67 -4.75 32.31
CA VAL A 320 2.09 -5.12 31.01
C VAL A 320 2.69 -4.26 29.92
N TRP A 321 3.26 -4.88 28.91
CA TRP A 321 3.79 -4.25 27.71
C TRP A 321 3.11 -4.88 26.48
N ILE A 322 2.52 -4.06 25.60
CA ILE A 322 1.77 -4.53 24.43
C ILE A 322 2.39 -3.92 23.18
N ASN A 323 2.81 -4.76 22.23
CA ASN A 323 3.28 -4.33 20.92
C ASN A 323 2.23 -4.65 19.85
N PHE A 324 2.00 -3.69 18.95
CA PHE A 324 1.01 -3.78 17.87
C PHE A 324 1.29 -2.74 16.78
N ASP A 325 0.55 -2.79 15.69
CA ASP A 325 0.54 -1.73 14.68
C ASP A 325 -0.69 -0.84 14.87
N ASP A 326 -0.49 0.47 15.05
CA ASP A 326 -1.55 1.48 15.03
C ASP A 326 -1.51 2.22 13.67
N VAL A 327 -2.28 3.27 13.53
CA VAL A 327 -2.46 4.07 12.31
C VAL A 327 -1.13 4.51 11.69
N GLU A 328 -0.16 4.96 12.51
CA GLU A 328 1.15 5.41 12.04
C GLU A 328 1.96 4.28 11.42
N ALA A 329 2.00 3.12 12.10
CA ALA A 329 2.74 1.96 11.63
C ALA A 329 2.11 1.39 10.34
N ILE A 330 0.79 1.25 10.29
CA ILE A 330 0.06 0.79 9.08
C ILE A 330 0.33 1.72 7.90
N ARG A 331 0.22 3.04 8.09
CA ARG A 331 0.49 4.03 7.04
C ARG A 331 1.92 3.92 6.50
N ALA A 332 2.90 3.83 7.39
CA ALA A 332 4.30 3.70 7.01
C ALA A 332 4.58 2.39 6.26
N LYS A 333 4.03 1.26 6.71
CA LYS A 333 4.20 -0.05 6.05
C LYS A 333 3.56 -0.11 4.68
N VAL A 334 2.37 0.48 4.50
CA VAL A 334 1.71 0.57 3.19
C VAL A 334 2.49 1.47 2.24
N THR A 335 3.00 2.60 2.72
CA THR A 335 3.88 3.49 1.94
C THR A 335 5.16 2.76 1.50
N TYR A 336 5.80 2.03 2.43
CA TYR A 336 6.96 1.18 2.12
C TYR A 336 6.65 0.14 1.04
N ALA A 337 5.51 -0.54 1.10
CA ALA A 337 5.11 -1.52 0.07
C ALA A 337 5.03 -0.87 -1.33
N LYS A 338 4.53 0.35 -1.42
CA LYS A 338 4.52 1.14 -2.66
C LYS A 338 5.92 1.51 -3.14
N GLU A 339 6.76 2.01 -2.25
CA GLU A 339 8.13 2.42 -2.57
C GLU A 339 8.98 1.25 -3.08
N LYS A 340 8.75 0.05 -2.54
CA LYS A 340 9.39 -1.19 -3.02
C LYS A 340 8.74 -1.76 -4.29
N GLY A 341 7.66 -1.17 -4.79
CA GLY A 341 6.93 -1.61 -5.99
C GLY A 341 6.22 -2.95 -5.81
N LEU A 342 5.82 -3.28 -4.58
CA LEU A 342 5.08 -4.51 -4.29
C LEU A 342 3.71 -4.50 -4.99
N LEU A 343 3.09 -5.68 -5.13
CA LEU A 343 1.77 -5.83 -5.72
C LEU A 343 0.66 -5.23 -4.85
N GLY A 344 0.87 -5.13 -3.54
CA GLY A 344 -0.13 -4.63 -2.63
C GLY A 344 0.13 -5.00 -1.18
N TYR A 345 -0.95 -4.98 -0.38
CA TYR A 345 -0.95 -5.43 1.00
C TYR A 345 -2.10 -6.40 1.29
N SER A 346 -1.94 -7.16 2.38
CA SER A 346 -2.96 -8.07 2.90
C SER A 346 -3.07 -7.92 4.42
N VAL A 347 -4.28 -7.66 4.93
CA VAL A 347 -4.50 -7.48 6.36
C VAL A 347 -4.93 -8.79 7.03
N PHE A 348 -4.31 -9.10 8.18
CA PHE A 348 -4.62 -10.27 9.00
C PHE A 348 -4.95 -9.86 10.43
N GLN A 349 -6.22 -9.93 10.83
CA GLN A 349 -7.43 -10.22 10.08
C GLN A 349 -8.44 -9.09 10.26
N ILE A 350 -9.30 -8.88 9.27
CA ILE A 350 -10.25 -7.75 9.25
C ILE A 350 -11.20 -7.72 10.45
N ASN A 351 -11.50 -8.88 11.03
CA ASN A 351 -12.34 -9.03 12.21
C ASN A 351 -11.73 -8.41 13.48
N SER A 352 -10.43 -8.16 13.48
CA SER A 352 -9.66 -7.59 14.59
C SER A 352 -9.59 -6.07 14.55
N ASP A 353 -10.01 -5.43 13.43
CA ASP A 353 -10.02 -3.97 13.29
C ASP A 353 -11.09 -3.34 14.21
N GLN A 354 -10.88 -2.09 14.59
CA GLN A 354 -11.84 -1.30 15.35
C GLN A 354 -12.50 -0.25 14.44
N ASN A 355 -13.75 -0.41 14.13
CA ASN A 355 -14.51 0.53 13.28
C ASN A 355 -13.86 0.82 11.92
N TRP A 356 -13.12 -0.14 11.36
CA TRP A 356 -12.40 -0.03 10.09
C TRP A 356 -11.33 1.04 10.07
N VAL A 357 -10.76 1.42 11.21
CA VAL A 357 -9.76 2.50 11.31
C VAL A 357 -8.48 2.12 10.60
N LEU A 358 -7.94 0.93 10.86
CA LEU A 358 -6.71 0.46 10.20
C LEU A 358 -6.93 0.20 8.71
N SER A 359 -8.07 -0.38 8.34
CA SER A 359 -8.40 -0.68 6.94
C SER A 359 -8.57 0.59 6.10
N ARG A 360 -9.20 1.64 6.63
CA ARG A 360 -9.27 2.95 5.97
C ARG A 360 -7.90 3.59 5.86
N THR A 361 -7.10 3.54 6.92
CA THR A 361 -5.72 4.04 6.90
C THR A 361 -4.88 3.35 5.83
N ALA A 362 -4.97 2.02 5.73
CA ALA A 362 -4.27 1.25 4.71
C ALA A 362 -4.76 1.60 3.29
N GLN A 363 -6.07 1.79 3.10
CA GLN A 363 -6.63 2.21 1.82
C GLN A 363 -6.13 3.61 1.43
N GLU A 364 -6.23 4.59 2.34
CA GLU A 364 -5.79 5.97 2.10
C GLU A 364 -4.29 6.06 1.76
N ALA A 365 -3.44 5.34 2.50
CA ALA A 365 -2.01 5.24 2.22
C ALA A 365 -1.74 4.53 0.88
N GLY A 366 -2.64 3.60 0.51
CA GLY A 366 -2.64 2.86 -0.74
C GLY A 366 -3.09 3.69 -1.95
N GLU A 367 -3.86 4.77 -1.78
CA GLU A 367 -4.26 5.66 -2.86
C GLU A 367 -3.12 6.61 -3.23
N ASP A 368 -2.79 6.65 -4.51
CA ASP A 368 -1.63 7.42 -4.98
C ASP A 368 -1.93 8.93 -4.94
N GLN A 369 -1.25 9.68 -4.07
CA GLN A 369 -1.30 11.15 -4.12
C GLN A 369 -0.82 11.70 -5.48
N GLN A 370 -0.01 10.93 -6.20
CA GLN A 370 0.51 11.28 -7.50
C GLN A 370 -0.56 11.13 -8.59
N GLU A 371 -1.38 10.07 -8.55
CA GLU A 371 -2.55 9.93 -9.45
C GLU A 371 -3.56 11.05 -9.21
N ARG A 372 -3.82 11.38 -7.96
CA ARG A 372 -4.69 12.50 -7.58
C ARG A 372 -4.13 13.84 -8.10
N ARG A 373 -2.81 14.08 -8.04
CA ARG A 373 -2.15 15.26 -8.63
C ARG A 373 -2.22 15.26 -10.15
N TRP A 374 -1.99 14.12 -10.80
CA TRP A 374 -2.12 13.99 -12.25
C TRP A 374 -3.55 14.19 -12.72
N PHE A 375 -4.54 13.65 -12.02
CA PHE A 375 -5.96 13.89 -12.28
C PHE A 375 -6.30 15.38 -12.22
N TRP A 376 -5.88 16.08 -11.17
CA TRP A 376 -6.07 17.52 -11.05
C TRP A 376 -5.33 18.32 -12.12
N LEU A 377 -4.11 17.91 -12.50
CA LEU A 377 -3.36 18.53 -13.59
C LEU A 377 -4.07 18.36 -14.94
N VAL A 378 -4.52 17.16 -15.25
CA VAL A 378 -5.28 16.87 -16.49
C VAL A 378 -6.59 17.65 -16.52
N MET A 379 -7.32 17.73 -15.40
CA MET A 379 -8.52 18.55 -15.26
C MET A 379 -8.22 20.04 -15.51
N LEU A 380 -7.17 20.60 -14.91
CA LEU A 380 -6.79 22.00 -15.10
C LEU A 380 -6.39 22.29 -16.54
N ILE A 381 -5.62 21.41 -17.18
CA ILE A 381 -5.25 21.54 -18.59
C ILE A 381 -6.49 21.48 -19.48
N SER A 382 -7.43 20.55 -19.21
CA SER A 382 -8.68 20.44 -19.97
C SER A 382 -9.54 21.70 -19.86
N ILE A 383 -9.65 22.27 -18.67
CA ILE A 383 -10.37 23.53 -18.43
C ILE A 383 -9.68 24.67 -19.18
N ALA A 384 -8.36 24.77 -19.14
CA ALA A 384 -7.60 25.80 -19.87
C ALA A 384 -7.81 25.71 -21.38
N ILE A 385 -7.82 24.49 -21.95
CA ILE A 385 -8.11 24.27 -23.38
C ILE A 385 -9.53 24.75 -23.75
N VAL A 386 -10.54 24.42 -22.92
CA VAL A 386 -11.93 24.86 -23.14
C VAL A 386 -12.03 26.38 -23.10
N VAL A 387 -11.38 27.04 -22.14
CA VAL A 387 -11.35 28.50 -22.05
C VAL A 387 -10.71 29.14 -23.31
N LEU A 388 -9.59 28.56 -23.77
CA LEU A 388 -8.93 29.04 -25.01
C LEU A 388 -9.80 28.85 -26.24
N LEU A 389 -10.54 27.74 -26.34
CA LEU A 389 -11.49 27.51 -27.46
C LEU A 389 -12.66 28.50 -27.43
N ILE A 390 -13.23 28.79 -26.24
CA ILE A 390 -14.27 29.77 -26.06
C ILE A 390 -13.76 31.17 -26.44
N PHE A 391 -12.58 31.54 -25.98
CA PHE A 391 -11.95 32.82 -26.31
C PHE A 391 -11.69 32.92 -27.82
N GLY A 392 -11.16 31.87 -28.44
CA GLY A 392 -10.97 31.80 -29.91
C GLY A 392 -12.29 31.94 -30.68
N LEU A 393 -13.37 31.30 -30.19
CA LEU A 393 -14.71 31.41 -30.77
C LEU A 393 -15.26 32.83 -30.66
N ILE A 394 -15.10 33.47 -29.50
CA ILE A 394 -15.53 34.87 -29.29
C ILE A 394 -14.77 35.79 -30.25
N CYS A 395 -13.45 35.66 -30.36
CA CYS A 395 -12.63 36.43 -31.30
C CYS A 395 -13.04 36.18 -32.77
N TYR A 396 -13.35 34.92 -33.12
CA TYR A 396 -13.84 34.57 -34.45
C TYR A 396 -15.19 35.21 -34.75
N LEU A 397 -16.15 35.15 -33.81
CA LEU A 397 -17.49 35.78 -33.97
C LEU A 397 -17.39 37.30 -34.06
N GLN A 398 -16.55 37.93 -33.23
CA GLN A 398 -16.29 39.37 -33.32
C GLN A 398 -15.68 39.78 -34.66
N ARG A 399 -14.73 39.01 -35.21
CA ARG A 399 -14.18 39.23 -36.54
C ARG A 399 -15.23 39.04 -37.66
N ARG A 400 -16.17 38.12 -37.49
CA ARG A 400 -17.24 37.85 -38.44
C ARG A 400 -18.27 38.99 -38.46
N THR A 401 -18.67 39.53 -37.30
CA THR A 401 -19.57 40.69 -37.18
C THR A 401 -18.93 41.96 -37.73
N LEU A 402 -17.64 42.20 -37.46
CA LEU A 402 -16.89 43.35 -38.01
C LEU A 402 -16.72 43.26 -39.53
N LYS A 403 -16.65 42.06 -40.13
CA LYS A 403 -16.65 41.88 -41.59
C LYS A 403 -18.00 42.14 -42.24
N SER A 404 -19.10 41.95 -41.50
CA SER A 404 -20.46 42.16 -42.00
C SER A 404 -20.83 43.65 -42.05
N GLU A 405 -20.18 44.53 -41.28
CA GLU A 405 -20.50 45.94 -41.13
C GLU A 405 -19.55 46.91 -41.88
N GLY A 406 -18.80 46.49 -42.89
CA GLY A 406 -18.06 47.35 -43.80
C GLY A 406 -16.99 48.25 -43.18
N ILE A 407 -16.42 47.95 -42.04
CA ILE A 407 -15.45 48.80 -41.32
C ILE A 407 -14.03 48.41 -41.69
N SER A 408 -13.63 48.66 -42.94
CA SER A 408 -12.21 48.55 -43.36
C SER A 408 -11.33 49.69 -42.79
N GLY A 409 -11.93 50.72 -42.19
CA GLY A 409 -11.21 51.88 -41.64
C GLY A 409 -10.70 51.72 -40.20
N VAL A 410 -11.43 50.94 -39.34
CA VAL A 410 -11.14 50.83 -37.93
C VAL A 410 -9.99 49.79 -37.65
N ILE A 411 -9.89 48.77 -38.50
CA ILE A 411 -8.83 47.72 -38.36
C ILE A 411 -7.45 48.30 -38.71
N LYS A 412 -7.34 49.26 -39.65
CA LYS A 412 -6.06 49.94 -39.91
C LYS A 412 -5.62 50.82 -38.73
N GLY A 413 -6.54 51.38 -37.96
CA GLY A 413 -6.26 52.17 -36.76
C GLY A 413 -5.76 51.28 -35.62
N PHE A 414 -6.42 50.16 -35.37
CA PHE A 414 -6.06 49.22 -34.29
C PHE A 414 -4.73 48.47 -34.56
N SER A 415 -4.50 48.09 -35.83
CA SER A 415 -3.21 47.48 -36.24
C SER A 415 -2.05 48.47 -36.13
N ARG A 416 -2.29 49.78 -36.37
CA ARG A 416 -1.29 50.81 -36.09
C ARG A 416 -1.03 51.01 -34.61
N GLN A 417 -2.07 50.94 -33.78
CA GLN A 417 -1.96 51.10 -32.34
C GLN A 417 -1.25 49.90 -31.69
N LEU A 418 -1.51 48.65 -32.16
CA LEU A 418 -0.77 47.45 -31.75
C LEU A 418 0.70 47.46 -32.22
N LYS A 419 0.97 47.94 -33.49
CA LYS A 419 2.35 48.11 -33.92
C LYS A 419 3.09 49.18 -33.12
N THR A 420 2.39 50.24 -32.68
CA THR A 420 2.97 51.29 -31.83
C THR A 420 3.20 50.80 -30.41
N MET A 421 2.37 49.85 -29.88
CA MET A 421 2.59 49.18 -28.61
C MET A 421 3.73 48.17 -28.68
N VAL A 422 3.84 47.42 -29.76
CA VAL A 422 4.97 46.46 -29.93
C VAL A 422 6.29 47.19 -30.16
N CYS A 423 6.27 48.33 -30.90
CA CYS A 423 7.48 49.17 -31.04
C CYS A 423 7.81 49.99 -29.79
N LYS A 424 6.85 50.22 -28.85
CA LYS A 424 7.12 50.79 -27.53
C LYS A 424 7.59 49.79 -26.50
N GLY A 425 7.55 48.48 -26.78
CA GLY A 425 8.06 47.43 -25.93
C GLY A 425 9.59 47.46 -25.75
N GLU A 426 10.30 48.06 -26.73
CA GLU A 426 11.75 48.27 -26.57
C GLU A 426 12.13 49.41 -25.62
N SER A 427 11.22 50.27 -25.24
CA SER A 427 11.47 51.35 -24.28
C SER A 427 11.04 51.01 -22.84
N LEU A 428 10.42 49.85 -22.60
CA LEU A 428 10.04 49.37 -21.25
C LEU A 428 11.13 48.57 -20.54
N GLU A 429 12.18 48.14 -21.25
CA GLU A 429 13.35 47.51 -20.63
C GLU A 429 14.20 48.48 -19.79
N SER A 430 13.98 49.77 -19.90
CA SER A 430 14.76 50.77 -19.14
C SER A 430 14.17 51.12 -17.76
N ARG A 431 13.07 50.48 -17.31
CA ARG A 431 12.42 50.77 -16.01
C ARG A 431 12.28 49.56 -15.08
N ALA A 432 12.83 48.40 -15.41
CA ALA A 432 13.03 47.37 -14.42
C ALA A 432 14.21 47.78 -13.52
N PRO A 433 14.09 47.75 -12.18
CA PRO A 433 15.21 48.05 -11.28
C PRO A 433 16.32 47.08 -11.63
N LYS A 434 17.47 47.59 -12.10
CA LYS A 434 18.66 46.80 -12.33
C LYS A 434 19.05 46.15 -11.00
N LEU A 435 18.99 44.84 -10.93
CA LEU A 435 19.52 44.06 -9.82
C LEU A 435 20.99 44.45 -9.62
N GLN A 436 21.26 45.20 -8.54
CA GLN A 436 22.60 45.64 -8.19
C GLN A 436 23.25 44.48 -7.43
N LYS A 437 24.34 43.93 -7.97
CA LYS A 437 25.13 42.89 -7.31
C LYS A 437 26.10 43.54 -6.36
N PHE A 438 26.03 43.22 -5.09
CA PHE A 438 26.99 43.66 -4.05
C PHE A 438 27.99 42.56 -3.76
N GLY A 439 29.26 42.90 -3.63
CA GLY A 439 30.31 41.97 -3.22
C GLY A 439 30.14 41.59 -1.74
N TYR A 440 30.52 40.37 -1.38
CA TYR A 440 30.46 39.85 -0.01
C TYR A 440 31.14 40.77 1.02
N ALA A 441 32.29 41.34 0.67
CA ALA A 441 33.03 42.30 1.53
C ALA A 441 32.21 43.58 1.82
N THR A 442 31.43 44.07 0.84
CA THR A 442 30.57 45.24 0.97
C THR A 442 29.37 44.94 1.89
N LEU A 443 28.75 43.75 1.71
CA LEU A 443 27.64 43.33 2.58
C LEU A 443 28.12 43.10 4.04
N ARG A 444 29.30 42.52 4.21
CA ARG A 444 29.90 42.30 5.51
C ARG A 444 30.19 43.63 6.25
N ALA A 445 30.71 44.62 5.55
CA ALA A 445 30.94 45.94 6.12
C ALA A 445 29.63 46.69 6.44
N ALA A 446 28.64 46.61 5.54
CA ALA A 446 27.34 47.28 5.67
C ALA A 446 26.43 46.68 6.75
N THR A 447 26.69 45.45 7.20
CA THR A 447 25.96 44.74 8.25
C THR A 447 26.75 44.69 9.58
N ASP A 448 27.88 45.33 9.67
CA ASP A 448 28.80 45.24 10.78
C ASP A 448 29.17 43.79 11.11
N ASN A 449 29.75 43.13 10.11
CA ASN A 449 30.14 41.72 10.20
C ASN A 449 28.99 40.79 10.58
N PHE A 450 27.78 41.08 10.08
CA PHE A 450 26.55 40.35 10.41
C PHE A 450 26.23 40.30 11.91
N SER A 451 26.44 41.42 12.58
CA SER A 451 26.25 41.52 14.02
C SER A 451 24.80 41.19 14.43
N SER A 452 24.65 40.68 15.64
CA SER A 452 23.33 40.33 16.19
C SER A 452 22.43 41.57 16.37
N GLU A 453 22.99 42.76 16.52
CA GLU A 453 22.26 44.02 16.64
C GLU A 453 21.63 44.48 15.33
N ASN A 454 22.20 44.08 14.20
CA ASN A 454 21.67 44.34 12.85
C ASN A 454 20.77 43.22 12.32
N LYS A 455 20.51 42.16 13.09
CA LYS A 455 19.64 41.06 12.69
C LYS A 455 18.17 41.41 12.93
N ILE A 456 17.39 41.49 11.84
CA ILE A 456 15.95 41.80 11.87
C ILE A 456 15.11 40.57 12.14
N GLY A 457 15.55 39.38 11.66
CA GLY A 457 14.78 38.13 11.80
C GLY A 457 15.47 36.92 11.18
N LYS A 458 14.81 35.76 11.22
CA LYS A 458 15.26 34.52 10.58
C LYS A 458 14.06 33.86 9.87
N GLY A 459 14.12 33.70 8.55
CA GLY A 459 13.14 32.99 7.76
C GLY A 459 13.67 31.65 7.21
N GLY A 460 12.88 30.94 6.43
CA GLY A 460 13.23 29.64 5.83
C GLY A 460 14.48 29.66 4.92
N PHE A 461 14.89 30.82 4.42
CA PHE A 461 16.08 31.01 3.57
C PHE A 461 17.31 31.56 4.36
N GLY A 462 17.20 31.76 5.66
CA GLY A 462 18.29 32.21 6.50
C GLY A 462 18.01 33.50 7.29
N PRO A 463 19.02 34.05 8.00
CA PRO A 463 18.89 35.28 8.76
C PRO A 463 18.85 36.53 7.86
N VAL A 464 18.00 37.49 8.23
CA VAL A 464 17.85 38.79 7.54
C VAL A 464 18.47 39.88 8.37
N TYR A 465 19.28 40.75 7.74
CA TYR A 465 20.02 41.81 8.41
C TYR A 465 19.66 43.18 7.83
N LYS A 466 19.65 44.19 8.69
CA LYS A 466 19.55 45.62 8.33
C LYS A 466 20.89 46.08 7.77
N VAL A 467 20.87 46.68 6.56
CA VAL A 467 22.07 47.20 5.90
C VAL A 467 22.11 48.72 6.10
N GLY A 468 23.19 49.23 6.76
CA GLY A 468 23.47 50.64 6.85
C GLY A 468 24.36 51.08 5.68
N LEU A 469 23.79 51.75 4.67
CA LEU A 469 24.57 52.38 3.59
C LEU A 469 24.90 53.80 4.00
N THR A 470 26.13 54.06 4.31
CA THR A 470 26.66 55.43 4.47
C THR A 470 26.67 56.13 3.11
N LYS A 471 26.02 57.26 3.07
CA LYS A 471 25.77 58.17 1.95
C LYS A 471 26.79 58.10 0.80
N ALA A 472 26.35 57.63 -0.32
CA ALA A 472 26.56 58.24 -1.64
C ALA A 472 25.50 57.65 -2.60
N ASN A 473 24.51 58.49 -2.93
CA ASN A 473 23.47 58.36 -3.94
C ASN A 473 22.31 57.39 -3.62
N ASP A 474 21.19 57.99 -3.18
CA ASP A 474 19.81 57.55 -3.32
C ASP A 474 19.58 56.18 -3.98
N LEU A 475 19.33 55.20 -3.14
CA LEU A 475 18.65 53.96 -3.56
C LEU A 475 17.87 53.42 -2.36
N GLN A 476 16.56 53.58 -2.39
CA GLN A 476 15.62 52.78 -1.60
C GLN A 476 15.68 51.34 -2.08
N ILE A 477 15.92 50.43 -1.20
CA ILE A 477 15.72 49.00 -1.39
C ILE A 477 14.49 48.60 -0.60
#